data_bf22ca8146704c3321028f311b36e435
#
_entry.id   bf22ca8146704c3321028f311b36e435
#
_cell.length_a   1.000
_cell.length_b   1.000
_cell.length_c   1.000
_cell.angle_alpha   90.00
_cell.angle_beta   90.00
_cell.angle_gamma   90.00
#
_symmetry.space_group_name_H-M   'P 1'
#
loop_
_entity.id
_entity.type
_entity.pdbx_description
1 polymer ?
#
loop_
_entity_poly.entity_id
_entity_poly.type
_entity_poly.pdbx_seq_one_letter_code
_entity_poly.pdbx_strand_id
1 'polypeptide(L)'
;MNILVCVKQVPESEAVVTIDKDAGWVTIHDTSAFRMNHFDECAVEAAVQIKEAFPGTTIHVLSVGPERSETVIRRAIGMGADHGTHMVTPGDDFVDPSILAGWMASLSETSGADLIL
;
A
#
# COMPACT_ATOMS: atom_id res chain seq x y z
N MET A 1 19.99 -1.36 -7.02
CA MET A 1 18.72 -2.02 -7.37
C MET A 1 17.57 -1.17 -6.84
N ASN A 2 16.49 -1.01 -7.62
CA ASN A 2 15.30 -0.28 -7.23
C ASN A 2 14.18 -1.27 -6.93
N ILE A 3 13.64 -1.24 -5.71
CA ILE A 3 12.54 -2.11 -5.28
C ILE A 3 11.29 -1.27 -5.13
N LEU A 4 10.19 -1.66 -5.79
CA LEU A 4 8.87 -1.11 -5.57
C LEU A 4 8.09 -2.05 -4.64
N VAL A 5 7.62 -1.53 -3.50
CA VAL A 5 6.79 -2.29 -2.56
C VAL A 5 5.38 -1.71 -2.58
N CYS A 6 4.40 -2.54 -2.94
CA CYS A 6 3.00 -2.14 -2.95
C CYS A 6 2.36 -2.47 -1.60
N VAL A 7 1.85 -1.45 -0.92
CA VAL A 7 1.23 -1.60 0.41
C VAL A 7 -0.19 -1.07 0.41
N LYS A 8 -1.08 -1.75 1.12
CA LYS A 8 -2.47 -1.30 1.30
C LYS A 8 -2.81 -1.10 2.76
N GLN A 9 -3.70 -0.15 2.99
CA GLN A 9 -4.36 0.00 4.27
C GLN A 9 -5.57 -0.93 4.35
N VAL A 10 -5.72 -1.62 5.46
CA VAL A 10 -6.86 -2.48 5.78
C VAL A 10 -7.44 -2.12 7.13
N PRO A 11 -8.72 -2.36 7.38
CA PRO A 11 -9.28 -2.22 8.72
C PRO A 11 -8.65 -3.26 9.65
N GLU A 12 -8.59 -2.94 10.94
CA GLU A 12 -8.23 -3.91 11.97
C GLU A 12 -9.24 -5.07 11.99
N SER A 13 -8.81 -6.23 12.49
CA SER A 13 -9.64 -7.43 12.52
C SER A 13 -10.93 -7.28 13.35
N GLU A 14 -10.96 -6.33 14.28
CA GLU A 14 -12.10 -6.03 15.14
C GLU A 14 -12.99 -4.91 14.58
N ALA A 15 -12.70 -4.42 13.38
CA ALA A 15 -13.48 -3.35 12.77
C ALA A 15 -14.94 -3.79 12.52
N VAL A 16 -15.87 -2.91 12.83
CA VAL A 16 -17.28 -3.16 12.54
C VAL A 16 -17.53 -2.88 11.07
N VAL A 17 -17.90 -3.93 10.36
CA VAL A 17 -18.23 -3.88 8.93
C VAL A 17 -19.72 -4.07 8.75
N THR A 18 -20.37 -3.20 8.00
CA THR A 18 -21.78 -3.34 7.59
C THR A 18 -21.87 -3.48 6.07
N ILE A 19 -22.95 -4.13 5.62
CA ILE A 19 -23.22 -4.28 4.19
C ILE A 19 -24.14 -3.15 3.76
N ASP A 20 -23.67 -2.32 2.85
CA ASP A 20 -24.51 -1.39 2.13
C ASP A 20 -25.16 -2.12 0.95
N LYS A 21 -26.46 -2.41 1.09
CA LYS A 21 -27.20 -3.18 0.11
C LYS A 21 -27.50 -2.36 -1.16
N ASP A 22 -27.54 -1.05 -1.03
CA ASP A 22 -27.84 -0.14 -2.16
C ASP A 22 -26.58 0.09 -3.01
N ALA A 23 -25.42 0.23 -2.36
CA ALA A 23 -24.14 0.32 -3.04
C ALA A 23 -23.57 -1.04 -3.47
N GLY A 24 -24.10 -2.15 -2.95
CA GLY A 24 -23.56 -3.50 -3.19
C GLY A 24 -22.15 -3.71 -2.64
N TRP A 25 -21.76 -2.94 -1.61
CA TRP A 25 -20.43 -2.92 -1.04
C TRP A 25 -20.46 -2.91 0.49
N VAL A 26 -19.31 -3.00 1.10
CA VAL A 26 -19.14 -2.92 2.55
C VAL A 26 -18.85 -1.49 2.99
N THR A 27 -19.44 -1.09 4.11
CA THR A 27 -19.11 0.15 4.81
C THR A 27 -18.38 -0.17 6.09
N ILE A 28 -17.27 0.51 6.32
CA ILE A 28 -16.49 0.42 7.54
C ILE A 28 -16.78 1.68 8.36
N HIS A 29 -17.11 1.50 9.64
CA HIS A 29 -17.43 2.65 10.49
C HIS A 29 -16.22 3.56 10.69
N ASP A 30 -16.43 4.88 10.68
CA ASP A 30 -15.38 5.91 10.83
C ASP A 30 -14.55 5.75 12.11
N THR A 31 -15.10 5.11 13.15
CA THR A 31 -14.40 4.82 14.40
C THR A 31 -13.47 3.61 14.33
N SER A 32 -13.47 2.89 13.21
CA SER A 32 -12.61 1.73 13.03
C SER A 32 -11.16 2.15 12.91
N ALA A 33 -10.28 1.40 13.57
CA ALA A 33 -8.86 1.54 13.38
C ALA A 33 -8.42 0.90 12.06
N PHE A 34 -7.42 1.48 11.44
CA PHE A 34 -6.83 1.00 10.18
C PHE A 34 -5.34 0.79 10.35
N ARG A 35 -4.80 -0.19 9.63
CA ARG A 35 -3.39 -0.55 9.66
C ARG A 35 -2.88 -0.93 8.28
N MET A 36 -1.55 -1.04 8.12
CA MET A 36 -0.96 -1.71 6.98
C MET A 36 -1.36 -3.19 6.98
N ASN A 37 -1.67 -3.74 5.81
CA ASN A 37 -1.88 -5.18 5.69
C ASN A 37 -0.63 -5.95 6.17
N HIS A 38 -0.84 -6.99 6.95
CA HIS A 38 0.28 -7.71 7.59
C HIS A 38 1.24 -8.34 6.57
N PHE A 39 0.73 -8.85 5.46
CA PHE A 39 1.59 -9.39 4.41
C PHE A 39 2.44 -8.32 3.73
N ASP A 40 1.91 -7.11 3.62
CA ASP A 40 2.65 -5.98 3.06
C ASP A 40 3.74 -5.49 4.03
N GLU A 41 3.52 -5.60 5.35
CA GLU A 41 4.59 -5.39 6.35
C GLU A 41 5.75 -6.37 6.14
N CYS A 42 5.44 -7.64 5.85
CA CYS A 42 6.46 -8.64 5.53
C CYS A 42 7.19 -8.30 4.22
N ALA A 43 6.49 -7.76 3.21
CA ALA A 43 7.11 -7.35 1.96
C ALA A 43 8.06 -6.16 2.16
N VAL A 44 7.67 -5.16 2.96
CA VAL A 44 8.55 -4.04 3.32
C VAL A 44 9.79 -4.55 4.06
N GLU A 45 9.63 -5.43 5.04
CA GLU A 45 10.74 -6.03 5.79
C GLU A 45 11.67 -6.81 4.86
N ALA A 46 11.13 -7.60 3.92
CA ALA A 46 11.95 -8.32 2.94
C ALA A 46 12.76 -7.37 2.05
N ALA A 47 12.17 -6.25 1.63
CA ALA A 47 12.88 -5.22 0.87
C ALA A 47 14.01 -4.58 1.71
N VAL A 48 13.78 -4.33 2.99
CA VAL A 48 14.80 -3.77 3.91
C VAL A 48 15.96 -4.74 4.07
N GLN A 49 15.70 -6.04 4.25
CA GLN A 49 16.74 -7.07 4.34
C GLN A 49 17.57 -7.16 3.04
N ILE A 50 16.91 -7.04 1.88
CA ILE A 50 17.63 -6.98 0.58
C ILE A 50 18.51 -5.73 0.52
N LYS A 51 18.00 -4.58 0.94
CA LYS A 51 18.76 -3.32 0.95
C LYS A 51 19.98 -3.41 1.88
N GLU A 52 19.84 -4.04 3.04
CA GLU A 52 20.96 -4.26 3.97
C GLU A 52 22.02 -5.19 3.39
N ALA A 53 21.61 -6.23 2.64
CA ALA A 53 22.52 -7.18 2.01
C ALA A 53 23.20 -6.62 0.74
N PHE A 54 22.55 -5.69 0.05
CA PHE A 54 23.01 -5.11 -1.22
C PHE A 54 23.05 -3.58 -1.16
N PRO A 55 24.16 -2.98 -0.71
CA PRO A 55 24.33 -1.54 -0.64
C PRO A 55 24.05 -0.85 -1.99
N GLY A 56 23.37 0.29 -1.95
CA GLY A 56 22.92 1.00 -3.15
C GLY A 56 21.52 0.59 -3.63
N THR A 57 20.81 -0.27 -2.88
CA THR A 57 19.40 -0.56 -3.11
C THR A 57 18.54 0.57 -2.59
N THR A 58 17.55 0.98 -3.38
CA THR A 58 16.56 1.99 -3.01
C THR A 58 15.17 1.34 -2.94
N ILE A 59 14.41 1.65 -1.90
CA ILE A 59 13.07 1.13 -1.69
C ILE A 59 12.06 2.27 -1.89
N HIS A 60 11.16 2.08 -2.84
CA HIS A 60 10.03 2.97 -3.09
C HIS A 60 8.73 2.25 -2.71
N VAL A 61 7.91 2.87 -1.88
CA VAL A 61 6.62 2.32 -1.46
C VAL A 61 5.49 3.00 -2.20
N LEU A 62 4.53 2.21 -2.68
CA LEU A 62 3.29 2.68 -3.30
C LEU A 62 2.10 2.26 -2.46
N SER A 63 1.20 3.21 -2.20
CA SER A 63 -0.15 2.92 -1.71
C SER A 63 -1.20 3.59 -2.57
N VAL A 64 -2.30 2.87 -2.83
CA VAL A 64 -3.48 3.40 -3.50
C VAL A 64 -4.64 3.35 -2.51
N GLY A 65 -5.32 4.48 -2.31
CA GLY A 65 -6.43 4.55 -1.36
C GLY A 65 -6.80 5.97 -0.94
N PRO A 66 -7.78 6.15 -0.05
CA PRO A 66 -8.19 7.45 0.45
C PRO A 66 -7.06 8.14 1.23
N GLU A 67 -7.21 9.42 1.53
CA GLU A 67 -6.18 10.23 2.19
C GLU A 67 -5.59 9.57 3.45
N ARG A 68 -6.40 8.87 4.26
CA ARG A 68 -5.91 8.19 5.46
C ARG A 68 -4.87 7.10 5.18
N SER A 69 -4.82 6.58 3.94
CA SER A 69 -3.83 5.56 3.55
C SER A 69 -2.40 6.08 3.52
N GLU A 70 -2.18 7.40 3.60
CA GLU A 70 -0.85 7.98 3.79
C GLU A 70 -0.13 7.40 5.04
N THR A 71 -0.89 7.02 6.05
CA THR A 71 -0.32 6.46 7.29
C THR A 71 0.50 5.20 7.07
N VAL A 72 0.11 4.34 6.11
CA VAL A 72 0.88 3.11 5.82
C VAL A 72 2.19 3.41 5.09
N ILE A 73 2.22 4.46 4.27
CA ILE A 73 3.46 4.95 3.63
C ILE A 73 4.42 5.46 4.70
N ARG A 74 3.94 6.32 5.61
CA ARG A 74 4.75 6.83 6.73
C ARG A 74 5.31 5.70 7.59
N ARG A 75 4.51 4.65 7.83
CA ARG A 75 4.97 3.46 8.55
C ARG A 75 6.08 2.75 7.77
N ALA A 76 5.92 2.53 6.47
CA ALA A 76 6.94 1.88 5.64
C ALA A 76 8.26 2.67 5.58
N ILE A 77 8.18 4.01 5.51
CA ILE A 77 9.36 4.89 5.64
C ILE A 77 10.03 4.68 7.01
N GLY A 78 9.25 4.62 8.08
CA GLY A 78 9.76 4.33 9.43
C GLY A 78 10.41 2.94 9.56
N MET A 79 10.04 1.98 8.71
CA MET A 79 10.65 0.65 8.63
C MET A 79 11.96 0.62 7.83
N GLY A 80 12.21 1.63 6.99
CA GLY A 80 13.48 1.72 6.22
C GLY A 80 13.32 1.96 4.71
N ALA A 81 12.10 2.21 4.23
CA ALA A 81 11.89 2.65 2.86
C ALA A 81 12.40 4.09 2.65
N ASP A 82 12.86 4.39 1.43
CA ASP A 82 13.47 5.68 1.10
C ASP A 82 12.45 6.69 0.56
N HIS A 83 11.47 6.22 -0.20
CA HIS A 83 10.48 7.05 -0.87
C HIS A 83 9.09 6.43 -0.79
N GLY A 84 8.07 7.27 -0.91
CA GLY A 84 6.68 6.82 -0.96
C GLY A 84 5.84 7.63 -1.95
N THR A 85 4.98 6.93 -2.68
CA THR A 85 3.96 7.52 -3.54
C THR A 85 2.58 7.13 -3.03
N HIS A 86 1.71 8.11 -2.87
CA HIS A 86 0.31 7.92 -2.56
C HIS A 86 -0.55 8.28 -3.77
N MET A 87 -1.22 7.28 -4.35
CA MET A 87 -2.27 7.50 -5.34
C MET A 87 -3.60 7.65 -4.60
N VAL A 88 -4.06 8.89 -4.46
CA VAL A 88 -5.24 9.20 -3.67
C VAL A 88 -6.52 8.88 -4.46
N THR A 89 -7.39 8.08 -3.85
CA THR A 89 -8.75 7.82 -4.34
C THR A 89 -9.77 8.65 -3.57
N PRO A 90 -10.93 9.00 -4.16
CA PRO A 90 -11.95 9.80 -3.47
C PRO A 90 -12.57 9.15 -2.23
N GLY A 91 -12.48 7.83 -2.10
CA GLY A 91 -13.09 7.05 -1.02
C GLY A 91 -12.65 5.60 -1.03
N ASP A 92 -13.43 4.76 -0.35
CA ASP A 92 -13.21 3.31 -0.22
C ASP A 92 -13.98 2.48 -1.26
N ASP A 93 -14.39 3.10 -2.34
CA ASP A 93 -15.12 2.42 -3.39
C ASP A 93 -14.27 1.31 -4.02
N PHE A 94 -14.96 0.28 -4.50
CA PHE A 94 -14.29 -0.80 -5.21
C PHE A 94 -13.59 -0.28 -6.46
N VAL A 95 -12.32 -0.55 -6.56
CA VAL A 95 -11.52 -0.34 -7.77
C VAL A 95 -11.18 -1.71 -8.36
N ASP A 96 -11.47 -1.88 -9.64
CA ASP A 96 -11.16 -3.14 -10.34
C ASP A 96 -9.65 -3.45 -10.25
N PRO A 97 -9.27 -4.67 -9.87
CA PRO A 97 -7.87 -5.07 -9.76
C PRO A 97 -7.05 -4.83 -11.03
N SER A 98 -7.66 -4.92 -12.21
CA SER A 98 -6.97 -4.66 -13.48
C SER A 98 -6.57 -3.18 -13.63
N ILE A 99 -7.38 -2.27 -13.12
CA ILE A 99 -7.08 -0.83 -13.09
C ILE A 99 -5.95 -0.56 -12.12
N LEU A 100 -6.01 -1.14 -10.92
CA LEU A 100 -4.94 -1.03 -9.93
C LEU A 100 -3.61 -1.57 -10.47
N ALA A 101 -3.64 -2.73 -11.12
CA ALA A 101 -2.45 -3.32 -11.74
C ALA A 101 -1.87 -2.40 -12.84
N GLY A 102 -2.72 -1.74 -13.63
CA GLY A 102 -2.28 -0.76 -14.63
C GLY A 102 -1.57 0.44 -14.01
N TRP A 103 -2.09 0.98 -12.91
CA TRP A 103 -1.44 2.09 -12.20
C TRP A 103 -0.11 1.69 -11.56
N MET A 104 -0.04 0.49 -10.96
CA MET A 104 1.18 -0.06 -10.39
C MET A 104 2.25 -0.30 -11.46
N ALA A 105 1.86 -0.85 -12.62
CA ALA A 105 2.76 -1.06 -13.75
C ALA A 105 3.33 0.26 -14.28
N SER A 106 2.50 1.27 -14.47
CA SER A 106 2.94 2.59 -14.92
C SER A 106 3.94 3.25 -13.97
N LEU A 107 3.71 3.14 -12.66
CA LEU A 107 4.67 3.66 -11.67
C LEU A 107 5.97 2.83 -11.67
N SER A 108 5.86 1.51 -11.78
CA SER A 108 7.02 0.62 -11.85
C SER A 108 7.94 0.97 -13.01
N GLU A 109 7.37 1.22 -14.20
CA GLU A 109 8.14 1.66 -15.38
C GLU A 109 8.80 3.03 -15.13
N THR A 110 8.04 3.99 -14.58
CA THR A 110 8.54 5.35 -14.34
C THR A 110 9.61 5.40 -13.26
N SER A 111 9.51 4.57 -12.23
CA SER A 111 10.51 4.48 -11.15
C SER A 111 11.72 3.62 -11.51
N GLY A 112 11.67 2.90 -12.63
CA GLY A 112 12.73 1.98 -13.01
C GLY A 112 12.90 0.84 -12.01
N ALA A 113 11.81 0.27 -11.53
CA ALA A 113 11.85 -0.81 -10.55
C ALA A 113 12.42 -2.11 -11.14
N ASP A 114 13.43 -2.65 -10.48
CA ASP A 114 14.04 -3.96 -10.83
C ASP A 114 13.27 -5.13 -10.20
N LEU A 115 12.60 -4.87 -9.08
CA LEU A 115 11.81 -5.84 -8.31
C LEU A 115 10.53 -5.18 -7.79
N ILE A 116 9.41 -5.91 -7.85
CA ILE A 116 8.13 -5.52 -7.27
C ILE A 116 7.75 -6.55 -6.20
N LEU A 117 7.36 -6.08 -5.02
CA LEU A 117 6.89 -6.88 -3.89
C LEU A 117 5.49 -6.44 -3.45
#